data_08175e5a5205d3769cfb16b76aa7f444
#
_entry.id   08175e5a5205d3769cfb16b76aa7f444
#
_cell.length_a   1.000
_cell.length_b   1.000
_cell.length_c   1.000
_cell.angle_alpha   90.00
_cell.angle_beta   90.00
_cell.angle_gamma   90.00
#
_symmetry.space_group_name_H-M   'P 1'
#
loop_
_entity.id
_entity.type
_entity.pdbx_description
1 polymer ?
#
loop_
_entity_poly.entity_id
_entity_poly.type
_entity_poly.pdbx_seq_one_letter_code
_entity_poly.pdbx_strand_id
1 'polypeptide(L)'
;MSKSIAIVLVLAIPFVSSASSVRALNSEDLVYHPIEIDRDGNIIPWYSPNLGEAYDHNIRLVWDFWKNMRTCDNGVKYYMQHQVWRKNFDDPRGLGGDQLNEALSSWNLLHQYLGDEAVKDDMIYIADYYIEHAFTKPTDAWPDVPYPYNTDVHSGIYDGDMRAGKGILQPDKAASFGAEMITLYEITGMRKYLTVAMKIANTLTSKIKPGDADNSPWPFRVNADTGEVHQLNRNGTIHTASYTTAWTAALRLYDGLIRLHKGAVGSYRKARRMVIDWLKAYPIKTNYWGPFFEDVPTNRDTDTEINADTLAWYILEHPDWDPDWKQQAKAILNWSLNTFANFDWVQYGVVPINEQTVFMLPGNSHTARYASVELLIAEKTGDDSLKRDAIRRLNWATYTVNDDGRNRYPEDDIWLSDGYGDYVRHYLRAMASSPELAPDTQNHLLRTSSVIKSIDYGPDTITYTKCSGRSTERLKLGEWEPVAVIGGEMEWDAKTKVLEIRATSATVTILREDDASTALTRSH
;
A
#
# COMPACT_ATOMS: atom_id res chain seq x y z
N MET A 1 -14.57 -57.62 27.76
CA MET A 1 -14.54 -56.55 26.76
C MET A 1 -14.46 -55.23 27.49
N SER A 2 -13.24 -54.77 27.75
CA SER A 2 -12.98 -53.48 28.44
C SER A 2 -12.61 -52.44 27.40
N LYS A 3 -13.38 -51.37 27.31
CA LYS A 3 -13.08 -50.22 26.46
C LYS A 3 -12.23 -49.24 27.25
N SER A 4 -10.96 -49.14 26.90
CA SER A 4 -10.07 -48.09 27.40
C SER A 4 -10.37 -46.78 26.69
N ILE A 5 -10.77 -45.77 27.44
CA ILE A 5 -10.92 -44.38 26.98
C ILE A 5 -9.56 -43.71 27.19
N ALA A 6 -8.90 -43.36 26.10
CA ALA A 6 -7.69 -42.54 26.15
C ALA A 6 -8.12 -41.05 26.32
N ILE A 7 -7.80 -40.48 27.46
CA ILE A 7 -7.95 -39.04 27.73
C ILE A 7 -6.70 -38.37 27.18
N VAL A 8 -6.85 -37.58 26.12
CA VAL A 8 -5.80 -36.71 25.62
C VAL A 8 -5.80 -35.45 26.48
N LEU A 9 -4.79 -35.33 27.31
CA LEU A 9 -4.56 -34.11 28.10
C LEU A 9 -3.89 -33.07 27.19
N VAL A 10 -4.63 -32.07 26.75
CA VAL A 10 -4.08 -30.90 26.06
C VAL A 10 -3.47 -30.02 27.15
N LEU A 11 -2.17 -30.02 27.28
CA LEU A 11 -1.42 -29.08 28.09
C LEU A 11 -1.44 -27.71 27.40
N ALA A 12 -2.31 -26.83 27.84
CA ALA A 12 -2.25 -25.41 27.52
C ALA A 12 -0.98 -24.84 28.19
N ILE A 13 0.01 -24.49 27.39
CA ILE A 13 1.17 -23.73 27.82
C ILE A 13 0.71 -22.26 27.96
N PRO A 14 0.73 -21.68 29.15
CA PRO A 14 0.41 -20.27 29.27
C PRO A 14 1.52 -19.47 28.59
N PHE A 15 1.18 -18.72 27.56
CA PHE A 15 2.01 -17.60 27.09
C PHE A 15 2.08 -16.60 28.24
N VAL A 16 3.19 -16.56 28.96
CA VAL A 16 3.50 -15.45 29.86
C VAL A 16 3.92 -14.28 28.97
N SER A 17 2.94 -13.55 28.50
CA SER A 17 3.12 -12.18 28.06
C SER A 17 3.57 -11.39 29.29
N SER A 18 4.78 -10.84 29.27
CA SER A 18 5.19 -9.79 30.19
C SER A 18 4.31 -8.58 29.90
N ALA A 19 3.16 -8.52 30.54
CA ALA A 19 2.28 -7.38 30.50
C ALA A 19 2.99 -6.21 31.19
N SER A 20 3.71 -5.39 30.42
CA SER A 20 3.85 -3.98 30.76
C SER A 20 2.42 -3.49 30.99
N SER A 21 2.16 -2.81 32.08
CA SER A 21 0.84 -2.31 32.46
C SER A 21 0.28 -1.42 31.34
N VAL A 22 -0.43 -2.03 30.41
CA VAL A 22 -1.17 -1.32 29.36
C VAL A 22 -2.26 -0.54 30.11
N ARG A 23 -2.11 0.77 30.16
CA ARG A 23 -3.13 1.65 30.71
C ARG A 23 -4.38 1.44 29.85
N ALA A 24 -5.47 0.98 30.46
CA ALA A 24 -6.73 0.82 29.75
C ALA A 24 -7.06 2.12 29.00
N LEU A 25 -7.37 2.00 27.70
CA LEU A 25 -7.93 3.12 26.93
C LEU A 25 -9.16 3.64 27.70
N ASN A 26 -9.30 4.95 27.79
CA ASN A 26 -10.57 5.51 28.16
C ASN A 26 -11.55 5.09 27.06
N SER A 27 -12.60 4.37 27.43
CA SER A 27 -13.66 3.93 26.53
C SER A 27 -14.35 5.09 25.79
N GLU A 28 -14.16 6.32 26.28
CA GLU A 28 -14.65 7.56 25.68
C GLU A 28 -13.94 7.95 24.37
N ASP A 29 -12.77 7.42 24.09
CA ASP A 29 -11.99 7.72 22.87
C ASP A 29 -12.30 6.76 21.69
N LEU A 30 -13.06 5.69 21.93
CA LEU A 30 -13.35 4.67 20.93
C LEU A 30 -14.82 4.68 20.56
N VAL A 31 -15.11 5.00 19.30
CA VAL A 31 -16.46 4.97 18.76
C VAL A 31 -16.61 3.72 17.90
N TYR A 32 -17.59 2.88 18.26
CA TYR A 32 -17.98 1.69 17.51
C TYR A 32 -19.25 1.98 16.73
N HIS A 33 -19.15 2.00 15.42
CA HIS A 33 -20.31 2.18 14.56
C HIS A 33 -21.04 0.84 14.40
N PRO A 34 -22.36 0.75 14.70
CA PRO A 34 -23.12 -0.45 14.46
C PRO A 34 -23.20 -0.74 12.96
N ILE A 35 -22.97 -2.00 12.59
CA ILE A 35 -23.06 -2.40 11.20
C ILE A 35 -24.51 -2.33 10.73
N GLU A 36 -24.72 -1.65 9.61
CA GLU A 36 -26.00 -1.50 8.95
C GLU A 36 -26.04 -2.31 7.65
N ILE A 37 -27.21 -2.86 7.35
CA ILE A 37 -27.48 -3.60 6.11
C ILE A 37 -28.67 -2.99 5.38
N ASP A 38 -28.67 -3.08 4.06
CA ASP A 38 -29.80 -2.71 3.22
C ASP A 38 -30.95 -3.74 3.30
N ARG A 39 -32.03 -3.51 2.55
CA ARG A 39 -33.19 -4.40 2.52
C ARG A 39 -32.90 -5.77 1.91
N ASP A 40 -31.83 -5.87 1.13
CA ASP A 40 -31.40 -7.08 0.45
C ASP A 40 -30.34 -7.84 1.28
N GLY A 41 -30.02 -7.37 2.50
CA GLY A 41 -29.06 -7.97 3.43
C GLY A 41 -27.61 -7.68 3.08
N ASN A 42 -27.31 -6.65 2.28
CA ASN A 42 -25.96 -6.24 1.98
C ASN A 42 -25.50 -5.17 2.97
N ILE A 43 -24.28 -5.29 3.44
CA ILE A 43 -23.64 -4.27 4.26
C ILE A 43 -23.56 -2.94 3.48
N ILE A 44 -24.05 -1.86 4.08
CA ILE A 44 -23.86 -0.49 3.59
C ILE A 44 -22.65 0.13 4.30
N PRO A 45 -21.97 1.12 3.70
CA PRO A 45 -20.82 1.72 4.37
C PRO A 45 -21.22 2.57 5.56
N TRP A 46 -20.34 2.67 6.53
CA TRP A 46 -20.49 3.64 7.60
C TRP A 46 -20.46 5.07 7.07
N TYR A 47 -21.07 6.00 7.77
CA TYR A 47 -21.20 7.43 7.52
C TYR A 47 -22.33 7.81 6.56
N SER A 48 -22.40 7.23 5.39
CA SER A 48 -23.43 7.54 4.37
C SER A 48 -23.75 6.31 3.55
N PRO A 49 -25.02 6.09 3.17
CA PRO A 49 -25.36 5.05 2.20
C PRO A 49 -24.86 5.36 0.78
N ASN A 50 -24.45 6.59 0.50
CA ASN A 50 -23.77 6.96 -0.73
C ASN A 50 -22.30 6.50 -0.66
N LEU A 51 -21.92 5.56 -1.53
CA LEU A 51 -20.59 4.94 -1.52
C LEU A 51 -19.47 5.97 -1.64
N GLY A 52 -19.60 6.90 -2.60
CA GLY A 52 -18.58 7.91 -2.84
C GLY A 52 -18.37 8.85 -1.65
N GLU A 53 -19.44 9.28 -1.02
CA GLU A 53 -19.37 10.14 0.18
C GLU A 53 -18.74 9.40 1.36
N ALA A 54 -19.14 8.13 1.58
CA ALA A 54 -18.61 7.34 2.69
C ALA A 54 -17.11 7.05 2.53
N TYR A 55 -16.69 6.70 1.33
CA TYR A 55 -15.29 6.39 1.05
C TYR A 55 -14.40 7.64 1.11
N ASP A 56 -14.85 8.76 0.53
CA ASP A 56 -14.14 10.05 0.63
C ASP A 56 -14.02 10.51 2.09
N HIS A 57 -15.10 10.38 2.87
CA HIS A 57 -15.07 10.71 4.30
C HIS A 57 -14.00 9.90 5.05
N ASN A 58 -13.97 8.59 4.87
CA ASN A 58 -12.98 7.73 5.52
C ASN A 58 -11.54 8.05 5.07
N ILE A 59 -11.33 8.31 3.78
CA ILE A 59 -10.02 8.75 3.25
C ILE A 59 -9.56 10.04 3.94
N ARG A 60 -10.45 11.02 4.09
CA ARG A 60 -10.13 12.30 4.73
C ARG A 60 -9.88 12.16 6.22
N LEU A 61 -10.64 11.32 6.93
CA LEU A 61 -10.38 11.04 8.35
C LEU A 61 -8.98 10.47 8.57
N VAL A 62 -8.58 9.48 7.76
CA VAL A 62 -7.24 8.89 7.86
C VAL A 62 -6.15 9.91 7.54
N TRP A 63 -6.37 10.72 6.48
CA TRP A 63 -5.42 11.78 6.14
C TRP A 63 -5.31 12.85 7.24
N ASP A 64 -6.43 13.31 7.78
CA ASP A 64 -6.45 14.32 8.84
C ASP A 64 -5.75 13.82 10.11
N PHE A 65 -5.88 12.53 10.43
CA PHE A 65 -5.13 11.91 11.53
C PHE A 65 -3.60 12.01 11.30
N TRP A 66 -3.12 11.66 10.12
CA TRP A 66 -1.70 11.75 9.77
C TRP A 66 -1.20 13.19 9.67
N LYS A 67 -1.93 14.04 8.97
CA LYS A 67 -1.61 15.47 8.77
C LYS A 67 -1.46 16.20 10.10
N ASN A 68 -2.34 15.92 11.05
CA ASN A 68 -2.39 16.58 12.36
C ASN A 68 -1.63 15.81 13.46
N MET A 69 -0.81 14.83 13.08
CA MET A 69 -0.02 14.09 14.04
C MET A 69 0.86 15.01 14.87
N ARG A 70 0.85 14.80 16.19
CA ARG A 70 1.69 15.55 17.13
C ARG A 70 3.18 15.40 16.83
N THR A 71 3.96 16.34 17.28
CA THR A 71 5.42 16.27 17.32
C THR A 71 5.90 15.83 18.70
N CYS A 72 7.05 15.15 18.74
CA CYS A 72 7.77 14.86 19.96
C CYS A 72 8.50 16.11 20.46
N ASP A 73 9.04 16.07 21.70
CA ASP A 73 9.75 17.21 22.32
C ASP A 73 10.95 17.70 21.51
N ASN A 74 11.56 16.82 20.71
CA ASN A 74 12.66 17.14 19.80
C ASN A 74 12.23 17.71 18.44
N GLY A 75 10.92 17.96 18.25
CA GLY A 75 10.38 18.51 17.00
C GLY A 75 10.12 17.49 15.88
N VAL A 76 10.38 16.21 16.13
CA VAL A 76 10.12 15.14 15.16
C VAL A 76 8.66 14.70 15.22
N LYS A 77 8.02 14.47 14.09
CA LYS A 77 6.65 13.95 14.07
C LYS A 77 6.58 12.58 14.77
N TYR A 78 5.53 12.38 15.56
CA TYR A 78 5.38 11.23 16.44
C TYR A 78 5.54 9.90 15.71
N TYR A 79 4.97 9.74 14.54
CA TYR A 79 5.03 8.51 13.75
C TYR A 79 6.45 8.12 13.29
N MET A 80 7.42 9.05 13.28
CA MET A 80 8.81 8.73 12.96
C MET A 80 9.57 8.07 14.12
N GLN A 81 9.09 8.20 15.33
CA GLN A 81 9.73 7.66 16.54
C GLN A 81 8.91 6.58 17.26
N HIS A 82 7.60 6.58 17.03
CA HIS A 82 6.67 5.72 17.72
C HIS A 82 5.71 5.05 16.76
N GLN A 83 5.27 3.86 17.08
CA GLN A 83 4.13 3.29 16.38
C GLN A 83 2.86 4.10 16.68
N VAL A 84 2.08 4.32 15.63
CA VAL A 84 0.86 5.13 15.70
C VAL A 84 -0.34 4.24 16.04
N TRP A 85 -0.24 3.43 17.07
CA TRP A 85 -1.33 2.57 17.48
C TRP A 85 -2.44 3.34 18.18
N ARG A 86 -2.04 4.37 18.96
CA ARG A 86 -2.99 5.15 19.75
C ARG A 86 -2.52 6.59 19.83
N LYS A 87 -3.44 7.52 19.69
CA LYS A 87 -3.15 8.95 19.64
C LYS A 87 -2.30 9.49 20.81
N ASN A 88 -2.48 8.95 22.01
CA ASN A 88 -1.86 9.43 23.25
C ASN A 88 -1.12 8.31 23.99
N PHE A 89 -0.69 7.27 23.30
CA PHE A 89 -0.04 6.13 23.90
C PHE A 89 1.33 5.93 23.28
N ASP A 90 2.36 5.88 24.13
CA ASP A 90 3.71 5.55 23.67
C ASP A 90 3.81 4.04 23.48
N ASP A 91 4.10 3.62 22.26
CA ASP A 91 4.39 2.24 21.96
C ASP A 91 5.91 2.01 22.04
N PRO A 92 6.36 0.88 22.58
CA PRO A 92 7.78 0.59 22.68
C PRO A 92 8.43 0.26 21.33
N ARG A 93 7.67 0.22 20.23
CA ARG A 93 8.18 -0.07 18.89
C ARG A 93 8.18 1.17 18.03
N GLY A 94 9.17 1.30 17.16
CA GLY A 94 9.17 2.32 16.13
C GLY A 94 8.28 1.95 14.94
N LEU A 95 7.86 2.96 14.19
CA LEU A 95 7.17 2.75 12.92
C LEU A 95 8.10 2.06 11.92
N GLY A 96 7.59 1.05 11.21
CA GLY A 96 8.37 0.28 10.25
C GLY A 96 8.51 0.94 8.89
N GLY A 97 9.58 0.58 8.19
CA GLY A 97 9.83 1.05 6.83
C GLY A 97 8.79 0.60 5.81
N ASP A 98 8.08 -0.52 6.04
CA ASP A 98 6.95 -0.95 5.24
C ASP A 98 5.79 0.05 5.35
N GLN A 99 5.42 0.45 6.57
CA GLN A 99 4.35 1.40 6.83
C GLN A 99 4.67 2.79 6.26
N LEU A 100 5.90 3.27 6.39
CA LEU A 100 6.35 4.53 5.79
C LEU A 100 6.29 4.47 4.25
N ASN A 101 6.69 3.35 3.65
CA ASN A 101 6.64 3.15 2.20
C ASN A 101 5.20 3.07 1.70
N GLU A 102 4.31 2.45 2.46
CA GLU A 102 2.89 2.38 2.15
C GLU A 102 2.22 3.74 2.26
N ALA A 103 2.58 4.55 3.28
CA ALA A 103 2.17 5.94 3.36
C ALA A 103 2.63 6.73 2.12
N LEU A 104 3.90 6.67 1.74
CA LEU A 104 4.42 7.37 0.56
C LEU A 104 3.67 6.99 -0.71
N SER A 105 3.42 5.68 -0.93
CA SER A 105 2.69 5.21 -2.11
C SER A 105 1.22 5.65 -2.11
N SER A 106 0.62 5.78 -0.95
CA SER A 106 -0.77 6.23 -0.78
C SER A 106 -0.90 7.74 -0.94
N TRP A 107 0.02 8.48 -0.35
CA TRP A 107 0.05 9.94 -0.46
C TRP A 107 0.30 10.40 -1.89
N ASN A 108 1.01 9.65 -2.72
CA ASN A 108 1.11 9.94 -4.15
C ASN A 108 -0.28 9.96 -4.82
N LEU A 109 -1.13 8.96 -4.54
CA LEU A 109 -2.49 8.92 -5.07
C LEU A 109 -3.40 9.97 -4.40
N LEU A 110 -3.21 10.19 -3.11
CA LEU A 110 -3.99 11.16 -2.35
C LEU A 110 -3.70 12.60 -2.78
N HIS A 111 -2.45 12.94 -3.09
CA HIS A 111 -2.06 14.24 -3.60
C HIS A 111 -2.82 14.61 -4.88
N GLN A 112 -2.87 13.69 -5.85
CA GLN A 112 -3.63 13.92 -7.08
C GLN A 112 -5.15 13.98 -6.85
N TYR A 113 -5.65 13.21 -5.88
CA TYR A 113 -7.07 13.14 -5.55
C TYR A 113 -7.59 14.38 -4.83
N LEU A 114 -6.84 14.90 -3.85
CA LEU A 114 -7.24 16.06 -3.03
C LEU A 114 -6.76 17.39 -3.60
N GLY A 115 -5.61 17.45 -4.29
CA GLY A 115 -4.93 18.71 -4.62
C GLY A 115 -4.34 19.42 -3.40
N ASP A 116 -4.20 18.74 -2.26
CA ASP A 116 -3.63 19.31 -1.02
C ASP A 116 -2.09 19.19 -1.05
N GLU A 117 -1.40 20.33 -1.16
CA GLU A 117 0.06 20.38 -1.13
C GLU A 117 0.67 19.84 0.18
N ALA A 118 -0.09 19.86 1.29
CA ALA A 118 0.37 19.31 2.55
C ALA A 118 0.64 17.79 2.47
N VAL A 119 -0.03 17.08 1.56
CA VAL A 119 0.25 15.65 1.28
C VAL A 119 1.66 15.49 0.71
N LYS A 120 2.04 16.34 -0.23
CA LYS A 120 3.39 16.34 -0.82
C LYS A 120 4.46 16.73 0.21
N ASP A 121 4.17 17.72 1.05
CA ASP A 121 5.10 18.15 2.10
C ASP A 121 5.34 17.03 3.11
N ASP A 122 4.32 16.26 3.47
CA ASP A 122 4.44 15.10 4.34
C ASP A 122 5.27 13.97 3.71
N MET A 123 5.07 13.70 2.41
CA MET A 123 5.92 12.76 1.66
C MET A 123 7.40 13.17 1.68
N ILE A 124 7.68 14.44 1.47
CA ILE A 124 9.05 15.00 1.53
C ILE A 124 9.62 14.82 2.93
N TYR A 125 8.85 15.16 3.97
CA TYR A 125 9.27 15.04 5.35
C TYR A 125 9.64 13.59 5.72
N ILE A 126 8.76 12.63 5.42
CA ILE A 126 9.00 11.21 5.69
C ILE A 126 10.27 10.73 4.96
N ALA A 127 10.38 11.04 3.67
CA ALA A 127 11.50 10.60 2.87
C ALA A 127 12.84 11.18 3.33
N ASP A 128 12.88 12.47 3.62
CA ASP A 128 14.09 13.16 4.06
C ASP A 128 14.56 12.66 5.41
N TYR A 129 13.65 12.51 6.37
CA TYR A 129 13.97 11.97 7.67
C TYR A 129 14.52 10.54 7.58
N TYR A 130 13.86 9.68 6.78
CA TYR A 130 14.29 8.29 6.64
C TYR A 130 15.64 8.17 5.91
N ILE A 131 15.90 9.01 4.91
CA ILE A 131 17.21 9.07 4.25
C ILE A 131 18.33 9.44 5.24
N GLU A 132 18.07 10.35 6.16
CA GLU A 132 19.05 10.82 7.13
C GLU A 132 19.32 9.79 8.24
N HIS A 133 18.32 8.99 8.63
CA HIS A 133 18.38 8.20 9.87
C HIS A 133 18.29 6.68 9.69
N ALA A 134 18.25 6.16 8.44
CA ALA A 134 17.98 4.73 8.22
C ALA A 134 19.04 3.98 7.39
N PHE A 135 20.01 4.66 6.80
CA PHE A 135 20.84 4.02 5.76
C PHE A 135 22.05 3.29 6.32
N THR A 136 22.33 2.12 5.76
CA THR A 136 23.55 1.35 5.95
C THR A 136 24.76 2.11 5.42
N LYS A 137 25.95 1.80 5.98
CA LYS A 137 27.19 2.47 5.59
C LYS A 137 27.65 2.04 4.20
N PRO A 138 28.37 2.89 3.47
CA PRO A 138 28.98 2.51 2.19
C PRO A 138 29.98 1.35 2.27
N THR A 139 30.49 1.05 3.47
CA THR A 139 31.46 -0.05 3.73
C THR A 139 30.79 -1.37 4.08
N ASP A 140 29.50 -1.38 4.35
CA ASP A 140 28.78 -2.59 4.74
C ASP A 140 28.66 -3.55 3.54
N ALA A 141 28.42 -4.82 3.81
CA ALA A 141 28.19 -5.79 2.74
C ALA A 141 26.92 -5.48 1.93
N TRP A 142 25.93 -4.81 2.55
CA TRP A 142 24.75 -4.25 1.89
C TRP A 142 24.78 -2.71 2.02
N PRO A 143 25.52 -2.01 1.18
CA PRO A 143 25.71 -0.56 1.30
C PRO A 143 24.49 0.21 0.79
N ASP A 144 24.30 1.43 1.30
CA ASP A 144 23.37 2.42 0.76
C ASP A 144 21.90 1.93 0.66
N VAL A 145 21.44 1.12 1.60
CA VAL A 145 20.03 0.66 1.71
C VAL A 145 19.49 0.96 3.10
N PRO A 146 18.18 1.26 3.24
CA PRO A 146 17.60 1.60 4.53
C PRO A 146 17.31 0.36 5.38
N TYR A 147 17.51 0.46 6.69
CA TYR A 147 16.99 -0.46 7.68
C TYR A 147 15.49 -0.26 7.86
N PRO A 148 14.70 -1.33 8.10
CA PRO A 148 13.25 -1.21 8.22
C PRO A 148 12.76 -0.60 9.54
N TYR A 149 13.50 -0.75 10.66
CA TYR A 149 13.01 -0.36 11.99
C TYR A 149 14.06 0.34 12.85
N ASN A 150 13.58 1.16 13.79
CA ASN A 150 14.40 1.53 14.95
C ASN A 150 14.31 0.42 16.00
N THR A 151 15.44 -0.09 16.44
CA THR A 151 15.51 -1.17 17.44
C THR A 151 15.69 -0.64 18.85
N ASP A 152 16.13 0.61 19.02
CA ASP A 152 16.14 1.33 20.27
C ASP A 152 14.91 2.24 20.32
N VAL A 153 13.98 1.85 21.17
CA VAL A 153 12.65 2.45 21.30
C VAL A 153 12.72 3.97 21.43
N HIS A 154 11.93 4.65 20.65
CA HIS A 154 11.83 6.11 20.59
C HIS A 154 13.09 6.85 20.13
N SER A 155 14.09 6.13 19.62
CA SER A 155 15.31 6.79 19.12
C SER A 155 15.10 7.59 17.86
N GLY A 156 14.18 7.16 17.00
CA GLY A 156 14.02 7.69 15.64
C GLY A 156 15.16 7.32 14.70
N ILE A 157 16.11 6.48 15.14
CA ILE A 157 17.21 5.97 14.31
C ILE A 157 16.86 4.56 13.86
N TYR A 158 16.73 4.37 12.57
CA TYR A 158 16.42 3.07 11.98
C TYR A 158 17.72 2.29 11.77
N ASP A 159 17.91 1.23 12.53
CA ASP A 159 19.19 0.53 12.61
C ASP A 159 19.07 -1.00 12.61
N GLY A 160 17.88 -1.53 12.33
CA GLY A 160 17.66 -2.98 12.31
C GLY A 160 16.25 -3.42 11.96
N ASP A 161 15.93 -4.63 12.41
CA ASP A 161 14.65 -5.30 12.26
C ASP A 161 14.01 -5.51 13.64
N MET A 162 12.70 -5.36 13.75
CA MET A 162 12.00 -5.44 15.05
C MET A 162 12.16 -6.80 15.74
N ARG A 163 12.17 -7.91 14.98
CA ARG A 163 12.30 -9.28 15.52
C ARG A 163 13.73 -9.82 15.49
N ALA A 164 14.49 -9.43 14.47
CA ALA A 164 15.84 -9.95 14.27
C ALA A 164 16.93 -9.07 14.88
N GLY A 165 16.58 -7.81 15.26
CA GLY A 165 17.45 -6.92 15.99
C GLY A 165 18.32 -6.02 15.12
N LYS A 166 19.25 -5.35 15.80
CA LYS A 166 20.15 -4.36 15.19
C LYS A 166 21.03 -4.94 14.08
N GLY A 167 21.24 -4.16 13.04
CA GLY A 167 22.07 -4.53 11.91
C GLY A 167 21.39 -5.50 10.90
N ILE A 168 20.16 -5.93 11.16
CA ILE A 168 19.41 -6.78 10.24
C ILE A 168 18.50 -5.92 9.36
N LEU A 169 18.61 -6.10 8.04
CA LEU A 169 17.77 -5.40 7.07
C LEU A 169 16.84 -6.36 6.32
N GLN A 170 15.80 -5.80 5.73
CA GLN A 170 14.85 -6.47 4.85
C GLN A 170 14.98 -5.88 3.43
N PRO A 171 15.56 -6.61 2.45
CA PRO A 171 15.76 -6.11 1.10
C PRO A 171 14.50 -5.72 0.35
N ASP A 172 13.35 -6.35 0.64
CA ASP A 172 12.05 -6.02 0.06
C ASP A 172 11.56 -4.64 0.52
N LYS A 173 11.73 -4.29 1.80
CA LYS A 173 11.40 -2.96 2.33
C LYS A 173 12.32 -1.88 1.76
N ALA A 174 13.61 -2.18 1.60
CA ALA A 174 14.54 -1.29 0.92
C ALA A 174 14.13 -1.05 -0.55
N ALA A 175 13.71 -2.10 -1.26
CA ALA A 175 13.20 -1.98 -2.63
C ALA A 175 11.94 -1.10 -2.70
N SER A 176 11.03 -1.25 -1.73
CA SER A 176 9.81 -0.45 -1.65
C SER A 176 10.14 1.04 -1.48
N PHE A 177 11.02 1.37 -0.55
CA PHE A 177 11.47 2.76 -0.38
C PHE A 177 12.11 3.30 -1.67
N GLY A 178 12.97 2.52 -2.32
CA GLY A 178 13.60 2.91 -3.58
C GLY A 178 12.59 3.21 -4.70
N ALA A 179 11.49 2.45 -4.78
CA ALA A 179 10.42 2.69 -5.74
C ALA A 179 9.69 4.02 -5.47
N GLU A 180 9.39 4.31 -4.20
CA GLU A 180 8.75 5.57 -3.82
C GLU A 180 9.67 6.79 -4.01
N MET A 181 10.99 6.63 -3.90
CA MET A 181 11.96 7.68 -4.22
C MET A 181 11.92 8.09 -5.70
N ILE A 182 11.62 7.17 -6.62
CA ILE A 182 11.42 7.53 -8.03
C ILE A 182 10.19 8.41 -8.18
N THR A 183 9.08 8.01 -7.58
CA THR A 183 7.83 8.79 -7.58
C THR A 183 8.07 10.19 -7.01
N LEU A 184 8.74 10.29 -5.88
CA LEU A 184 9.03 11.57 -5.24
C LEU A 184 10.00 12.45 -6.05
N TYR A 185 10.97 11.83 -6.75
CA TYR A 185 11.78 12.54 -7.73
C TYR A 185 10.93 13.13 -8.86
N GLU A 186 9.98 12.38 -9.38
CA GLU A 186 9.11 12.85 -10.46
C GLU A 186 8.20 13.98 -9.99
N ILE A 187 7.61 13.87 -8.79
CA ILE A 187 6.78 14.92 -8.20
C ILE A 187 7.58 16.22 -8.00
N THR A 188 8.77 16.12 -7.38
CA THR A 188 9.51 17.30 -6.87
C THR A 188 10.60 17.80 -7.82
N GLY A 189 11.11 16.95 -8.71
CA GLY A 189 12.31 17.22 -9.50
C GLY A 189 13.63 17.15 -8.70
N MET A 190 13.60 16.85 -7.41
CA MET A 190 14.78 16.85 -6.54
C MET A 190 15.67 15.63 -6.81
N ARG A 191 16.86 15.86 -7.36
CA ARG A 191 17.81 14.79 -7.76
C ARG A 191 18.25 13.88 -6.62
N LYS A 192 18.17 14.32 -5.35
CA LYS A 192 18.54 13.50 -4.19
C LYS A 192 17.75 12.19 -4.14
N TYR A 193 16.44 12.21 -4.41
CA TYR A 193 15.59 11.03 -4.40
C TYR A 193 15.95 10.04 -5.51
N LEU A 194 16.20 10.52 -6.73
CA LEU A 194 16.70 9.67 -7.81
C LEU A 194 18.06 9.03 -7.48
N THR A 195 18.94 9.78 -6.81
CA THR A 195 20.25 9.25 -6.38
C THR A 195 20.07 8.13 -5.37
N VAL A 196 19.17 8.29 -4.41
CA VAL A 196 18.84 7.24 -3.41
C VAL A 196 18.24 6.01 -4.10
N ALA A 197 17.28 6.18 -4.99
CA ALA A 197 16.70 5.06 -5.75
C ALA A 197 17.77 4.28 -6.54
N MET A 198 18.70 4.99 -7.20
CA MET A 198 19.79 4.34 -7.93
C MET A 198 20.75 3.60 -7.00
N LYS A 199 21.08 4.13 -5.82
CA LYS A 199 21.94 3.47 -4.84
C LYS A 199 21.32 2.16 -4.37
N ILE A 200 20.05 2.18 -3.95
CA ILE A 200 19.31 0.98 -3.56
C ILE A 200 19.28 -0.04 -4.70
N ALA A 201 18.91 0.38 -5.91
CA ALA A 201 18.86 -0.50 -7.08
C ALA A 201 20.22 -1.13 -7.41
N ASN A 202 21.33 -0.39 -7.26
CA ASN A 202 22.68 -0.91 -7.48
C ASN A 202 23.03 -1.98 -6.45
N THR A 203 22.73 -1.76 -5.18
CA THR A 203 22.98 -2.75 -4.13
C THR A 203 22.15 -4.00 -4.36
N LEU A 204 20.85 -3.88 -4.58
CA LEU A 204 19.99 -5.02 -4.91
C LEU A 204 20.49 -5.78 -6.13
N THR A 205 20.85 -5.08 -7.21
CA THR A 205 21.38 -5.71 -8.45
C THR A 205 22.70 -6.43 -8.22
N SER A 206 23.55 -5.95 -7.32
CA SER A 206 24.82 -6.60 -6.98
C SER A 206 24.65 -7.87 -6.13
N LYS A 207 23.52 -8.00 -5.42
CA LYS A 207 23.22 -9.08 -4.46
C LYS A 207 22.24 -10.12 -4.99
N ILE A 208 21.62 -9.88 -6.15
CA ILE A 208 20.60 -10.78 -6.69
C ILE A 208 21.17 -12.14 -7.04
N LYS A 209 20.42 -13.19 -6.74
CA LYS A 209 20.70 -14.58 -7.15
C LYS A 209 19.51 -15.14 -7.94
N PRO A 210 19.66 -16.21 -8.72
CA PRO A 210 18.52 -16.79 -9.45
C PRO A 210 17.37 -17.22 -8.55
N GLY A 211 17.69 -17.61 -7.30
CA GLY A 211 16.74 -18.26 -6.39
C GLY A 211 16.40 -19.68 -6.79
N ASP A 212 15.61 -20.34 -5.95
CA ASP A 212 15.08 -21.71 -6.15
C ASP A 212 13.76 -21.85 -5.36
N ALA A 213 13.32 -23.08 -5.12
CA ALA A 213 12.07 -23.33 -4.38
C ALA A 213 12.14 -22.93 -2.89
N ASP A 214 13.34 -22.89 -2.32
CA ASP A 214 13.58 -22.63 -0.89
C ASP A 214 14.20 -21.25 -0.62
N ASN A 215 14.73 -20.61 -1.65
CA ASN A 215 15.44 -19.34 -1.56
C ASN A 215 14.93 -18.36 -2.61
N SER A 216 14.46 -17.21 -2.20
CA SER A 216 14.09 -16.13 -3.12
C SER A 216 15.34 -15.43 -3.69
N PRO A 217 15.21 -14.59 -4.74
CA PRO A 217 16.33 -13.87 -5.35
C PRO A 217 17.18 -13.06 -4.37
N TRP A 218 16.59 -12.60 -3.29
CA TRP A 218 17.24 -12.03 -2.11
C TRP A 218 16.66 -12.67 -0.85
N PRO A 219 17.41 -12.75 0.24
CA PRO A 219 16.88 -13.25 1.51
C PRO A 219 15.80 -12.29 2.07
N PHE A 220 14.88 -12.82 2.87
CA PHE A 220 13.91 -12.00 3.59
C PHE A 220 14.61 -11.09 4.62
N ARG A 221 15.60 -11.65 5.36
CA ARG A 221 16.38 -10.89 6.33
C ARG A 221 17.88 -11.18 6.19
N VAL A 222 18.68 -10.14 6.25
CA VAL A 222 20.14 -10.25 6.09
C VAL A 222 20.86 -9.28 7.01
N ASN A 223 22.01 -9.69 7.54
CA ASN A 223 22.90 -8.79 8.26
C ASN A 223 23.57 -7.82 7.27
N ALA A 224 23.40 -6.54 7.48
CA ALA A 224 23.88 -5.52 6.54
C ALA A 224 25.41 -5.45 6.46
N ASP A 225 26.09 -5.61 7.59
CA ASP A 225 27.55 -5.51 7.70
C ASP A 225 28.25 -6.74 7.10
N THR A 226 27.80 -7.95 7.45
CA THR A 226 28.45 -9.21 7.03
C THR A 226 27.91 -9.78 5.73
N GLY A 227 26.65 -9.48 5.39
CA GLY A 227 25.92 -10.09 4.27
C GLY A 227 25.38 -11.49 4.54
N GLU A 228 25.45 -11.96 5.78
CA GLU A 228 24.94 -13.26 6.18
C GLU A 228 23.41 -13.23 6.27
N VAL A 229 22.75 -14.31 5.76
CA VAL A 229 21.31 -14.48 5.90
C VAL A 229 20.98 -14.71 7.36
N HIS A 230 20.00 -13.97 7.88
CA HIS A 230 19.59 -14.10 9.28
C HIS A 230 19.08 -15.50 9.60
N GLN A 231 19.46 -15.99 10.77
CA GLN A 231 19.02 -17.29 11.30
C GLN A 231 18.37 -17.12 12.67
N LEU A 232 17.25 -17.80 12.86
CA LEU A 232 16.54 -17.85 14.13
C LEU A 232 16.57 -19.28 14.67
N ASN A 233 17.05 -19.45 15.90
CA ASN A 233 16.97 -20.74 16.58
C ASN A 233 15.66 -20.80 17.41
N ARG A 234 14.79 -21.76 17.06
CA ARG A 234 13.57 -22.08 17.82
C ARG A 234 13.65 -23.50 18.33
N ASN A 235 13.73 -23.66 19.63
CA ASN A 235 13.74 -24.96 20.29
C ASN A 235 14.78 -25.94 19.70
N GLY A 236 15.96 -25.45 19.32
CA GLY A 236 17.02 -26.25 18.72
C GLY A 236 16.94 -26.40 17.19
N THR A 237 15.89 -25.89 16.56
CA THR A 237 15.76 -25.86 15.10
C THR A 237 16.17 -24.51 14.57
N ILE A 238 17.09 -24.50 13.59
CA ILE A 238 17.53 -23.28 12.91
C ILE A 238 16.62 -23.04 11.70
N HIS A 239 16.00 -21.86 11.69
CA HIS A 239 15.21 -21.36 10.58
C HIS A 239 15.99 -20.24 9.90
N THR A 240 16.17 -20.33 8.59
CA THR A 240 16.90 -19.33 7.80
C THR A 240 15.91 -18.40 7.11
N ALA A 241 16.12 -17.07 7.22
CA ALA A 241 15.28 -16.04 6.61
C ALA A 241 15.60 -15.86 5.11
N SER A 242 15.59 -16.95 4.33
CA SER A 242 16.03 -16.96 2.93
C SER A 242 14.91 -16.72 1.91
N TYR A 243 13.64 -16.68 2.35
CA TYR A 243 12.50 -16.69 1.46
C TYR A 243 11.45 -15.62 1.79
N THR A 244 11.02 -14.88 0.77
CA THR A 244 9.81 -14.08 0.70
C THR A 244 9.47 -13.83 -0.76
N THR A 245 8.23 -13.50 -1.07
CA THR A 245 7.80 -13.13 -2.43
C THR A 245 7.47 -11.65 -2.58
N ALA A 246 7.76 -10.82 -1.58
CA ALA A 246 7.49 -9.38 -1.55
C ALA A 246 8.35 -8.56 -2.54
N TRP A 247 8.52 -9.04 -3.79
CA TRP A 247 9.43 -8.44 -4.76
C TRP A 247 8.75 -7.52 -5.78
N THR A 248 7.46 -7.32 -5.68
CA THR A 248 6.72 -6.38 -6.56
C THR A 248 7.32 -4.98 -6.48
N ALA A 249 7.75 -4.54 -5.30
CA ALA A 249 8.41 -3.25 -5.12
C ALA A 249 9.76 -3.16 -5.85
N ALA A 250 10.55 -4.25 -5.86
CA ALA A 250 11.79 -4.31 -6.64
C ALA A 250 11.53 -4.22 -8.15
N LEU A 251 10.45 -4.85 -8.63
CA LEU A 251 10.02 -4.71 -10.03
C LEU A 251 9.68 -3.24 -10.35
N ARG A 252 8.89 -2.58 -9.49
CA ARG A 252 8.52 -1.15 -9.64
C ARG A 252 9.75 -0.24 -9.64
N LEU A 253 10.72 -0.48 -8.76
CA LEU A 253 11.99 0.25 -8.71
C LEU A 253 12.76 0.14 -10.03
N TYR A 254 12.91 -1.09 -10.53
CA TYR A 254 13.61 -1.29 -11.81
C TYR A 254 12.83 -0.71 -13.00
N ASP A 255 11.51 -0.89 -13.04
CA ASP A 255 10.66 -0.33 -14.10
C ASP A 255 10.78 1.19 -14.18
N GLY A 256 10.77 1.88 -13.04
CA GLY A 256 10.93 3.31 -12.97
C GLY A 256 12.30 3.78 -13.48
N LEU A 257 13.40 3.15 -13.03
CA LEU A 257 14.76 3.51 -13.47
C LEU A 257 14.99 3.18 -14.95
N ILE A 258 14.44 2.07 -15.44
CA ILE A 258 14.51 1.68 -16.87
C ILE A 258 13.72 2.69 -17.72
N ARG A 259 12.53 3.07 -17.32
CA ARG A 259 11.67 4.07 -17.99
C ARG A 259 12.35 5.45 -18.04
N LEU A 260 12.98 5.87 -16.96
CA LEU A 260 13.69 7.13 -16.86
C LEU A 260 15.07 7.12 -17.53
N HIS A 261 15.54 5.97 -18.01
CA HIS A 261 16.90 5.79 -18.55
C HIS A 261 18.00 6.24 -17.57
N LYS A 262 17.87 5.89 -16.27
CA LYS A 262 18.81 6.28 -15.22
C LYS A 262 19.54 5.09 -14.62
N GLY A 263 20.83 5.33 -14.24
CA GLY A 263 21.67 4.31 -13.62
C GLY A 263 22.09 3.19 -14.58
N ALA A 264 22.31 1.99 -14.04
CA ALA A 264 22.80 0.82 -14.76
C ALA A 264 21.66 0.05 -15.46
N VAL A 265 20.96 0.69 -16.39
CA VAL A 265 19.72 0.20 -17.04
C VAL A 265 19.84 -1.24 -17.55
N GLY A 266 20.97 -1.62 -18.15
CA GLY A 266 21.21 -2.98 -18.64
C GLY A 266 21.19 -4.03 -17.52
N SER A 267 21.84 -3.71 -16.40
CA SER A 267 21.86 -4.56 -15.21
C SER A 267 20.48 -4.64 -14.54
N TYR A 268 19.75 -3.52 -14.46
CA TYR A 268 18.40 -3.47 -13.92
C TYR A 268 17.42 -4.32 -14.73
N ARG A 269 17.49 -4.29 -16.07
CA ARG A 269 16.69 -5.18 -16.93
C ARG A 269 16.98 -6.66 -16.68
N LYS A 270 18.26 -7.01 -16.46
CA LYS A 270 18.64 -8.39 -16.13
C LYS A 270 18.10 -8.80 -14.77
N ALA A 271 18.26 -7.96 -13.74
CA ALA A 271 17.76 -8.23 -12.39
C ALA A 271 16.23 -8.37 -12.39
N ARG A 272 15.52 -7.41 -13.02
CA ARG A 272 14.05 -7.48 -13.19
C ARG A 272 13.60 -8.81 -13.80
N ARG A 273 14.26 -9.25 -14.85
CA ARG A 273 13.93 -10.51 -15.51
C ARG A 273 14.13 -11.70 -14.59
N MET A 274 15.24 -11.73 -13.84
CA MET A 274 15.52 -12.81 -12.87
C MET A 274 14.42 -12.91 -11.82
N VAL A 275 13.91 -11.78 -11.31
CA VAL A 275 12.78 -11.76 -10.36
C VAL A 275 11.52 -12.30 -11.01
N ILE A 276 11.17 -11.86 -12.22
CA ILE A 276 9.98 -12.33 -12.94
C ILE A 276 10.07 -13.84 -13.21
N ASP A 277 11.22 -14.31 -13.69
CA ASP A 277 11.44 -15.72 -13.99
C ASP A 277 11.28 -16.58 -12.73
N TRP A 278 11.81 -16.11 -11.60
CA TRP A 278 11.66 -16.81 -10.31
C TRP A 278 10.21 -16.81 -9.81
N LEU A 279 9.51 -15.67 -9.85
CA LEU A 279 8.09 -15.57 -9.47
C LEU A 279 7.21 -16.51 -10.29
N LYS A 280 7.46 -16.61 -11.60
CA LYS A 280 6.75 -17.53 -12.50
C LYS A 280 7.11 -19.00 -12.26
N ALA A 281 8.37 -19.28 -11.90
CA ALA A 281 8.84 -20.64 -11.72
C ALA A 281 8.37 -21.27 -10.41
N TYR A 282 8.22 -20.47 -9.35
CA TYR A 282 7.98 -20.98 -8.00
C TYR A 282 6.69 -20.44 -7.39
N PRO A 283 6.56 -19.19 -6.90
CA PRO A 283 5.36 -18.76 -6.16
C PRO A 283 4.05 -18.98 -6.92
N ILE A 284 3.98 -18.53 -8.17
CA ILE A 284 2.76 -18.65 -9.00
C ILE A 284 2.34 -20.11 -9.23
N LYS A 285 3.30 -21.04 -9.30
CA LYS A 285 2.98 -22.46 -9.51
C LYS A 285 2.65 -23.21 -8.24
N THR A 286 3.25 -22.81 -7.13
CA THR A 286 3.14 -23.53 -5.86
C THR A 286 2.13 -22.93 -4.89
N ASN A 287 1.73 -21.67 -5.14
CA ASN A 287 0.97 -20.83 -4.20
C ASN A 287 1.66 -20.72 -2.82
N TYR A 288 2.98 -20.73 -2.82
CA TYR A 288 3.76 -20.50 -1.64
C TYR A 288 4.32 -19.08 -1.65
N TRP A 289 3.75 -18.18 -0.81
CA TRP A 289 3.97 -16.74 -0.88
C TRP A 289 4.93 -16.21 0.19
N GLY A 290 5.05 -16.93 1.31
CA GLY A 290 6.00 -16.61 2.36
C GLY A 290 5.67 -15.36 3.17
N PRO A 291 6.53 -15.01 4.13
CA PRO A 291 6.31 -13.90 5.05
C PRO A 291 6.48 -12.54 4.38
N PHE A 292 5.80 -11.54 4.95
CA PHE A 292 5.96 -10.13 4.63
C PHE A 292 6.24 -9.31 5.90
N PHE A 293 5.50 -9.56 6.99
CA PHE A 293 5.50 -8.75 8.19
C PHE A 293 6.72 -8.99 9.08
N GLU A 294 7.07 -7.96 9.82
CA GLU A 294 8.23 -7.94 10.73
C GLU A 294 8.05 -8.82 11.95
N ASP A 295 6.84 -9.01 12.41
CA ASP A 295 6.51 -9.82 13.59
C ASP A 295 6.57 -11.32 13.32
N VAL A 296 6.59 -11.70 12.06
CA VAL A 296 6.67 -13.11 11.65
C VAL A 296 8.08 -13.63 11.83
N PRO A 297 8.27 -14.70 12.58
CA PRO A 297 9.54 -15.40 12.55
C PRO A 297 9.78 -15.94 11.13
N THR A 298 11.06 -16.07 10.81
CA THR A 298 11.53 -16.65 9.56
C THR A 298 11.02 -18.10 9.42
N ASN A 299 9.78 -18.27 9.01
CA ASN A 299 9.19 -19.57 8.79
C ASN A 299 8.72 -19.67 7.34
N ARG A 300 9.15 -20.72 6.66
CA ARG A 300 8.70 -21.00 5.31
C ARG A 300 7.19 -21.24 5.22
N ASP A 301 6.57 -21.74 6.29
CA ASP A 301 5.15 -22.11 6.30
C ASP A 301 4.22 -20.91 6.58
N THR A 302 4.76 -19.68 6.60
CA THR A 302 3.97 -18.47 6.76
C THR A 302 3.65 -17.87 5.40
N ASP A 303 2.38 -17.74 5.11
CA ASP A 303 1.87 -17.03 3.94
C ASP A 303 1.11 -15.77 4.35
N THR A 304 1.15 -14.77 3.49
CA THR A 304 0.37 -13.55 3.63
C THR A 304 -0.29 -13.19 2.31
N GLU A 305 -1.51 -12.64 2.38
CA GLU A 305 -2.24 -12.20 1.20
C GLU A 305 -1.53 -11.03 0.50
N ILE A 306 -0.85 -10.15 1.26
CA ILE A 306 -0.23 -8.93 0.71
C ILE A 306 0.77 -9.23 -0.41
N ASN A 307 1.54 -10.31 -0.28
CA ASN A 307 2.49 -10.72 -1.31
C ASN A 307 1.78 -11.16 -2.60
N ALA A 308 0.73 -11.96 -2.46
CA ALA A 308 -0.06 -12.49 -3.56
C ALA A 308 -0.85 -11.37 -4.27
N ASP A 309 -1.64 -10.62 -3.52
CA ASP A 309 -2.56 -9.62 -4.07
C ASP A 309 -1.81 -8.43 -4.68
N THR A 310 -0.68 -8.03 -4.09
CA THR A 310 0.19 -7.00 -4.67
C THR A 310 0.81 -7.45 -6.00
N LEU A 311 1.19 -8.73 -6.11
CA LEU A 311 1.66 -9.27 -7.38
C LEU A 311 0.53 -9.37 -8.41
N ALA A 312 -0.67 -9.79 -8.02
CA ALA A 312 -1.84 -9.83 -8.90
C ALA A 312 -2.15 -8.43 -9.46
N TRP A 313 -2.12 -7.41 -8.60
CA TRP A 313 -2.27 -6.01 -9.03
C TRP A 313 -1.17 -5.61 -10.04
N TYR A 314 0.09 -5.94 -9.76
CA TYR A 314 1.20 -5.63 -10.67
C TYR A 314 1.02 -6.30 -12.04
N ILE A 315 0.63 -7.57 -12.08
CA ILE A 315 0.37 -8.32 -13.32
C ILE A 315 -0.75 -7.65 -14.14
N LEU A 316 -1.82 -7.20 -13.49
CA LEU A 316 -2.95 -6.51 -14.15
C LEU A 316 -2.55 -5.16 -14.77
N GLU A 317 -1.56 -4.48 -14.23
CA GLU A 317 -1.02 -3.23 -14.77
C GLU A 317 0.09 -3.47 -15.82
N HIS A 318 0.55 -4.72 -16.00
CA HIS A 318 1.63 -5.11 -16.93
C HIS A 318 1.18 -6.22 -17.89
N PRO A 319 0.39 -5.92 -18.94
CA PRO A 319 -0.10 -6.93 -19.87
C PRO A 319 1.01 -7.67 -20.65
N ASP A 320 2.22 -7.12 -20.67
CA ASP A 320 3.44 -7.75 -21.22
C ASP A 320 4.05 -8.81 -20.32
N TRP A 321 3.49 -9.00 -19.11
CA TRP A 321 3.95 -10.01 -18.16
C TRP A 321 3.91 -11.43 -18.71
N ASP A 322 2.77 -11.81 -19.28
CA ASP A 322 2.51 -13.15 -19.83
C ASP A 322 1.27 -13.10 -20.75
N PRO A 323 1.17 -13.89 -21.81
CA PRO A 323 -0.05 -13.99 -22.62
C PRO A 323 -1.32 -14.26 -21.79
N ASP A 324 -1.19 -15.04 -20.70
CA ASP A 324 -2.30 -15.42 -19.82
C ASP A 324 -2.39 -14.55 -18.54
N TRP A 325 -1.85 -13.32 -18.57
CA TRP A 325 -1.75 -12.43 -17.42
C TRP A 325 -3.06 -12.22 -16.64
N LYS A 326 -4.21 -12.16 -17.33
CA LYS A 326 -5.52 -12.00 -16.69
C LYS A 326 -5.91 -13.24 -15.88
N GLN A 327 -5.68 -14.42 -16.43
CA GLN A 327 -5.97 -15.69 -15.76
C GLN A 327 -5.02 -15.91 -14.57
N GLN A 328 -3.75 -15.57 -14.73
CA GLN A 328 -2.78 -15.67 -13.64
C GLN A 328 -3.16 -14.75 -12.47
N ALA A 329 -3.49 -13.49 -12.73
CA ALA A 329 -3.93 -12.56 -11.70
C ALA A 329 -5.21 -13.06 -10.99
N LYS A 330 -6.20 -13.54 -11.75
CA LYS A 330 -7.43 -14.12 -11.18
C LYS A 330 -7.16 -15.39 -10.36
N ALA A 331 -6.24 -16.24 -10.79
CA ALA A 331 -5.88 -17.45 -10.05
C ALA A 331 -5.18 -17.13 -8.72
N ILE A 332 -4.29 -16.13 -8.70
CA ILE A 332 -3.64 -15.65 -7.49
C ILE A 332 -4.68 -15.10 -6.51
N LEU A 333 -5.59 -14.25 -6.99
CA LEU A 333 -6.63 -13.66 -6.16
C LEU A 333 -7.59 -14.72 -5.60
N ASN A 334 -7.95 -15.73 -6.39
CA ASN A 334 -8.77 -16.86 -5.92
C ASN A 334 -8.05 -17.67 -4.84
N TRP A 335 -6.74 -17.88 -4.97
CA TRP A 335 -5.96 -18.54 -3.92
C TRP A 335 -5.99 -17.71 -2.61
N SER A 336 -5.81 -16.39 -2.70
CA SER A 336 -5.89 -15.49 -1.56
C SER A 336 -7.25 -15.62 -0.85
N LEU A 337 -8.36 -15.56 -1.59
CA LEU A 337 -9.71 -15.75 -1.02
C LEU A 337 -9.86 -17.12 -0.35
N ASN A 338 -9.43 -18.20 -1.01
CA ASN A 338 -9.57 -19.55 -0.48
C ASN A 338 -8.76 -19.78 0.80
N THR A 339 -7.66 -19.03 0.98
CA THR A 339 -6.76 -19.17 2.13
C THR A 339 -7.14 -18.22 3.27
N PHE A 340 -7.53 -16.99 2.96
CA PHE A 340 -7.67 -15.90 3.93
C PHE A 340 -9.10 -15.42 4.15
N ALA A 341 -10.11 -16.03 3.52
CA ALA A 341 -11.52 -15.66 3.73
C ALA A 341 -11.92 -15.79 5.21
N ASN A 342 -12.48 -14.74 5.78
CA ASN A 342 -13.10 -14.76 7.10
C ASN A 342 -14.61 -14.88 6.98
N PHE A 343 -15.18 -16.00 7.43
CA PHE A 343 -16.61 -16.29 7.31
C PHE A 343 -17.45 -15.82 8.52
N ASP A 344 -16.85 -15.19 9.52
CA ASP A 344 -17.55 -14.72 10.72
C ASP A 344 -18.48 -13.53 10.44
N TRP A 345 -18.41 -12.97 9.23
CA TRP A 345 -19.17 -11.79 8.80
C TRP A 345 -20.25 -12.06 7.75
N VAL A 346 -20.50 -13.32 7.43
CA VAL A 346 -21.48 -13.70 6.37
C VAL A 346 -22.90 -13.25 6.67
N GLN A 347 -23.26 -13.06 7.94
CA GLN A 347 -24.56 -12.51 8.34
C GLN A 347 -24.79 -11.07 7.86
N TYR A 348 -23.72 -10.35 7.52
CA TYR A 348 -23.75 -9.02 6.93
C TYR A 348 -23.53 -9.05 5.40
N GLY A 349 -23.58 -10.22 4.80
CA GLY A 349 -23.39 -10.42 3.36
C GLY A 349 -21.97 -10.17 2.87
N VAL A 350 -20.96 -10.22 3.73
CA VAL A 350 -19.55 -9.94 3.39
C VAL A 350 -18.61 -11.04 3.90
N VAL A 351 -17.52 -11.25 3.17
CA VAL A 351 -16.40 -12.12 3.55
C VAL A 351 -15.13 -11.27 3.51
N PRO A 352 -14.67 -10.72 4.65
CA PRO A 352 -13.41 -10.00 4.76
C PRO A 352 -12.20 -10.93 4.59
N ILE A 353 -11.01 -10.33 4.49
CA ILE A 353 -9.75 -11.04 4.26
C ILE A 353 -8.86 -10.94 5.50
N ASN A 354 -8.42 -12.10 5.99
CA ASN A 354 -7.46 -12.22 7.08
C ASN A 354 -6.04 -11.85 6.62
N GLU A 355 -5.20 -11.40 7.56
CA GLU A 355 -3.89 -10.84 7.29
C GLU A 355 -2.86 -11.87 6.82
N GLN A 356 -2.70 -12.96 7.59
CA GLN A 356 -1.64 -13.95 7.36
C GLN A 356 -1.95 -15.27 8.09
N THR A 357 -1.31 -16.35 7.68
CA THR A 357 -1.60 -17.70 8.23
C THR A 357 -1.27 -17.87 9.72
N VAL A 358 -0.40 -17.03 10.26
CA VAL A 358 -0.07 -17.03 11.70
C VAL A 358 -0.89 -16.02 12.51
N PHE A 359 -1.66 -15.16 11.84
CA PHE A 359 -2.55 -14.18 12.43
C PHE A 359 -3.81 -14.06 11.57
N MET A 360 -4.73 -15.01 11.76
CA MET A 360 -5.95 -15.15 10.95
C MET A 360 -7.07 -14.21 11.47
N LEU A 361 -6.78 -12.90 11.50
CA LEU A 361 -7.74 -11.84 11.78
C LEU A 361 -7.94 -10.94 10.56
N PRO A 362 -9.17 -10.49 10.27
CA PRO A 362 -9.43 -9.64 9.12
C PRO A 362 -9.03 -8.20 9.41
N GLY A 363 -8.23 -7.63 8.53
CA GLY A 363 -7.83 -6.23 8.58
C GLY A 363 -8.53 -5.38 7.50
N ASN A 364 -8.69 -4.08 7.77
CA ASN A 364 -9.29 -3.18 6.80
C ASN A 364 -8.44 -3.03 5.53
N SER A 365 -7.12 -2.86 5.67
CA SER A 365 -6.24 -2.68 4.53
C SER A 365 -6.14 -3.97 3.70
N HIS A 366 -6.11 -5.14 4.33
CA HIS A 366 -6.10 -6.45 3.66
C HIS A 366 -7.38 -6.64 2.84
N THR A 367 -8.53 -6.40 3.47
CA THR A 367 -9.84 -6.51 2.83
C THR A 367 -10.01 -5.49 1.71
N ALA A 368 -9.60 -4.23 1.92
CA ALA A 368 -9.69 -3.19 0.90
C ALA A 368 -8.69 -3.41 -0.26
N ARG A 369 -7.49 -3.96 0.01
CA ARG A 369 -6.51 -4.37 -1.01
C ARG A 369 -7.13 -5.42 -1.92
N TYR A 370 -7.63 -6.49 -1.34
CA TYR A 370 -8.29 -7.57 -2.08
C TYR A 370 -9.41 -7.01 -2.97
N ALA A 371 -10.31 -6.21 -2.40
CA ALA A 371 -11.43 -5.59 -3.12
C ALA A 371 -10.95 -4.69 -4.28
N SER A 372 -9.89 -3.91 -4.08
CA SER A 372 -9.33 -3.07 -5.14
C SER A 372 -8.76 -3.87 -6.32
N VAL A 373 -8.20 -5.06 -6.05
CA VAL A 373 -7.73 -5.98 -7.10
C VAL A 373 -8.91 -6.64 -7.82
N GLU A 374 -9.98 -7.03 -7.11
CA GLU A 374 -11.23 -7.52 -7.75
C GLU A 374 -11.80 -6.50 -8.75
N LEU A 375 -11.86 -5.22 -8.35
CA LEU A 375 -12.35 -4.15 -9.23
C LEU A 375 -11.43 -3.92 -10.42
N LEU A 376 -10.13 -4.04 -10.24
CA LEU A 376 -9.18 -3.95 -11.35
C LEU A 376 -9.33 -5.15 -12.31
N ILE A 377 -9.56 -6.36 -11.81
CA ILE A 377 -9.89 -7.52 -12.66
C ILE A 377 -11.17 -7.26 -13.43
N ALA A 378 -12.22 -6.79 -12.77
CA ALA A 378 -13.49 -6.46 -13.43
C ALA A 378 -13.29 -5.46 -14.57
N GLU A 379 -12.56 -4.38 -14.34
CA GLU A 379 -12.21 -3.39 -15.36
C GLU A 379 -11.44 -4.01 -16.55
N LYS A 380 -10.40 -4.80 -16.27
CA LYS A 380 -9.53 -5.38 -17.31
C LYS A 380 -10.17 -6.53 -18.08
N THR A 381 -11.14 -7.21 -17.49
CA THR A 381 -11.79 -8.40 -18.10
C THR A 381 -13.21 -8.15 -18.58
N GLY A 382 -13.89 -7.13 -18.07
CA GLY A 382 -15.32 -6.89 -18.24
C GLY A 382 -16.20 -7.83 -17.40
N ASP A 383 -15.64 -8.51 -16.40
CA ASP A 383 -16.36 -9.42 -15.50
C ASP A 383 -16.94 -8.64 -14.30
N ASP A 384 -18.11 -8.05 -14.48
CA ASP A 384 -18.78 -7.27 -13.43
C ASP A 384 -19.29 -8.11 -12.25
N SER A 385 -19.23 -9.44 -12.33
CA SER A 385 -19.67 -10.32 -11.23
C SER A 385 -18.88 -10.11 -9.95
N LEU A 386 -17.63 -9.65 -10.06
CA LEU A 386 -16.75 -9.37 -8.92
C LEU A 386 -17.08 -8.05 -8.21
N LYS A 387 -17.71 -7.09 -8.88
CA LYS A 387 -17.94 -5.74 -8.34
C LYS A 387 -18.77 -5.74 -7.06
N ARG A 388 -19.82 -6.56 -7.00
CA ARG A 388 -20.73 -6.60 -5.85
C ARG A 388 -20.00 -7.00 -4.55
N ASP A 389 -19.18 -8.02 -4.62
CA ASP A 389 -18.49 -8.53 -3.44
C ASP A 389 -17.31 -7.62 -3.06
N ALA A 390 -16.65 -7.02 -4.04
CA ALA A 390 -15.65 -5.98 -3.81
C ALA A 390 -16.25 -4.76 -3.07
N ILE A 391 -17.41 -4.27 -3.50
CA ILE A 391 -18.12 -3.15 -2.85
C ILE A 391 -18.48 -3.52 -1.40
N ARG A 392 -18.99 -4.73 -1.15
CA ARG A 392 -19.31 -5.19 0.22
C ARG A 392 -18.07 -5.20 1.12
N ARG A 393 -16.90 -5.63 0.60
CA ARG A 393 -15.64 -5.61 1.33
C ARG A 393 -15.17 -4.19 1.64
N LEU A 394 -15.29 -3.27 0.68
CA LEU A 394 -14.99 -1.86 0.91
C LEU A 394 -15.95 -1.25 1.95
N ASN A 395 -17.24 -1.57 1.87
CA ASN A 395 -18.22 -1.11 2.86
C ASN A 395 -17.88 -1.62 4.27
N TRP A 396 -17.53 -2.91 4.40
CA TRP A 396 -17.10 -3.49 5.66
C TRP A 396 -15.89 -2.76 6.25
N ALA A 397 -14.90 -2.48 5.42
CA ALA A 397 -13.67 -1.84 5.87
C ALA A 397 -13.88 -0.41 6.39
N THR A 398 -14.98 0.28 6.02
CA THR A 398 -15.29 1.59 6.59
C THR A 398 -15.58 1.54 8.09
N TYR A 399 -16.14 0.44 8.60
CA TYR A 399 -16.46 0.27 10.02
C TYR A 399 -15.25 0.08 10.93
N THR A 400 -14.09 -0.09 10.36
CA THR A 400 -12.83 -0.24 11.10
C THR A 400 -12.05 1.07 11.24
N VAL A 401 -12.61 2.18 10.77
CA VAL A 401 -12.07 3.53 10.92
C VAL A 401 -12.83 4.26 12.02
N ASN A 402 -12.12 4.82 12.98
CA ASN A 402 -12.70 5.65 14.04
C ASN A 402 -12.97 7.08 13.55
N ASP A 403 -13.81 7.84 14.25
CA ASP A 403 -14.12 9.25 13.95
C ASP A 403 -12.88 10.16 13.90
N ASP A 404 -11.79 9.78 14.52
CA ASP A 404 -10.52 10.50 14.49
C ASP A 404 -9.49 9.96 13.48
N GLY A 405 -9.91 9.03 12.62
CA GLY A 405 -9.07 8.48 11.55
C GLY A 405 -8.16 7.32 11.95
N ARG A 406 -8.20 6.87 13.20
CA ARG A 406 -7.51 5.63 13.60
C ARG A 406 -8.22 4.40 13.04
N ASN A 407 -7.44 3.37 12.73
CA ASN A 407 -7.96 2.08 12.27
C ASN A 407 -7.91 1.03 13.38
N ARG A 408 -8.68 -0.06 13.26
CA ARG A 408 -8.66 -1.18 14.21
C ARG A 408 -8.78 -2.52 13.51
N TYR A 409 -8.36 -3.57 14.22
CA TYR A 409 -8.81 -4.93 13.95
C TYR A 409 -10.15 -5.17 14.67
N PRO A 410 -11.17 -5.74 14.03
CA PRO A 410 -12.50 -5.87 14.61
C PRO A 410 -12.58 -6.71 15.88
N GLU A 411 -11.71 -7.72 16.02
CA GLU A 411 -11.75 -8.73 17.08
C GLU A 411 -10.94 -8.35 18.32
N ASP A 412 -10.14 -7.31 18.23
CA ASP A 412 -9.31 -6.96 19.37
C ASP A 412 -9.48 -5.50 19.73
N ASP A 413 -10.29 -5.03 20.44
CA ASP A 413 -10.54 -3.66 20.91
C ASP A 413 -9.34 -2.67 20.87
N ILE A 414 -8.28 -3.00 20.13
CA ILE A 414 -7.10 -2.19 19.92
C ILE A 414 -7.25 -1.40 18.64
N TRP A 415 -7.39 -0.08 18.78
CA TRP A 415 -7.33 0.82 17.66
C TRP A 415 -5.87 0.99 17.25
N LEU A 416 -5.52 0.26 16.22
CA LEU A 416 -4.25 0.37 15.55
C LEU A 416 -4.39 1.41 14.46
N SER A 417 -3.38 2.21 14.23
CA SER A 417 -3.28 2.91 12.96
C SER A 417 -2.58 2.05 11.92
N ASP A 418 -2.71 0.75 12.02
CA ASP A 418 -2.19 -0.18 11.05
C ASP A 418 -2.89 0.02 9.70
N GLY A 419 -2.23 -0.19 8.61
CA GLY A 419 -2.78 0.02 7.29
C GLY A 419 -3.01 1.48 6.87
N TYR A 420 -2.63 2.34 7.62
CA TYR A 420 -2.59 3.75 7.65
C TYR A 420 -2.61 4.44 6.33
N GLY A 421 -1.51 4.35 5.65
CA GLY A 421 -1.40 4.81 4.31
C GLY A 421 -2.02 3.82 3.32
N ASP A 422 -1.85 2.55 3.57
CA ASP A 422 -2.29 1.45 2.70
C ASP A 422 -3.80 1.42 2.48
N TYR A 423 -4.57 1.62 3.55
CA TYR A 423 -6.02 1.74 3.50
C TYR A 423 -6.49 2.77 2.46
N VAL A 424 -5.97 3.99 2.52
CA VAL A 424 -6.29 5.08 1.59
C VAL A 424 -5.98 4.69 0.14
N ARG A 425 -4.81 4.08 -0.09
CA ARG A 425 -4.38 3.62 -1.42
C ARG A 425 -5.39 2.70 -2.08
N HIS A 426 -5.98 1.79 -1.31
CA HIS A 426 -6.89 0.79 -1.86
C HIS A 426 -8.24 1.39 -2.26
N TYR A 427 -8.77 2.34 -1.50
CA TYR A 427 -9.96 3.07 -1.90
C TYR A 427 -9.72 3.91 -3.16
N LEU A 428 -8.60 4.61 -3.25
CA LEU A 428 -8.25 5.40 -4.42
C LEU A 428 -8.06 4.52 -5.67
N ARG A 429 -7.46 3.34 -5.53
CA ARG A 429 -7.36 2.34 -6.62
C ARG A 429 -8.72 1.78 -7.01
N ALA A 430 -9.60 1.53 -6.06
CA ALA A 430 -10.97 1.09 -6.30
C ALA A 430 -11.75 2.12 -7.13
N MET A 431 -11.71 3.39 -6.75
CA MET A 431 -12.32 4.50 -7.48
C MET A 431 -11.70 4.67 -8.89
N ALA A 432 -10.39 4.45 -9.04
CA ALA A 432 -9.73 4.51 -10.33
C ALA A 432 -10.22 3.43 -11.30
N SER A 433 -10.56 2.24 -10.78
CA SER A 433 -11.10 1.12 -11.58
C SER A 433 -12.61 1.18 -11.75
N SER A 434 -13.32 1.77 -10.80
CA SER A 434 -14.79 1.90 -10.75
C SER A 434 -15.17 3.33 -10.32
N PRO A 435 -15.19 4.29 -11.27
CA PRO A 435 -15.42 5.71 -10.97
C PRO A 435 -16.77 6.01 -10.31
N GLU A 436 -17.73 5.10 -10.40
CA GLU A 436 -19.01 5.18 -9.69
C GLU A 436 -18.86 5.13 -8.16
N LEU A 437 -17.70 4.71 -7.66
CA LEU A 437 -17.36 4.68 -6.23
C LEU A 437 -16.76 6.00 -5.73
N ALA A 438 -16.49 6.95 -6.61
CA ALA A 438 -16.02 8.27 -6.22
C ALA A 438 -17.21 9.23 -5.99
N PRO A 439 -17.07 10.26 -5.12
CA PRO A 439 -18.16 11.18 -4.81
C PRO A 439 -18.63 11.96 -6.03
N ASP A 440 -19.95 12.22 -6.10
CA ASP A 440 -20.59 12.98 -7.18
C ASP A 440 -20.58 14.50 -6.96
N THR A 441 -20.10 14.96 -5.81
CA THR A 441 -20.17 16.37 -5.37
C THR A 441 -18.86 17.12 -5.53
N GLN A 442 -17.75 16.42 -5.80
CA GLN A 442 -16.40 17.00 -5.89
C GLN A 442 -15.68 16.50 -7.13
N ASN A 443 -14.65 17.25 -7.53
CA ASN A 443 -13.80 16.91 -8.67
C ASN A 443 -12.57 16.15 -8.19
N HIS A 444 -12.28 15.02 -8.81
CA HIS A 444 -11.12 14.19 -8.45
C HIS A 444 -10.44 13.59 -9.68
N LEU A 445 -9.12 13.70 -9.76
CA LEU A 445 -8.30 12.92 -10.67
C LEU A 445 -8.10 11.52 -10.07
N LEU A 446 -8.77 10.53 -10.65
CA LEU A 446 -8.79 9.15 -10.16
C LEU A 446 -7.61 8.34 -10.67
N ARG A 447 -7.21 8.54 -11.93
CA ARG A 447 -6.12 7.80 -12.55
C ARG A 447 -5.34 8.68 -13.53
N THR A 448 -4.05 8.46 -13.58
CA THR A 448 -3.16 8.99 -14.63
C THR A 448 -2.08 7.96 -14.97
N SER A 449 -1.67 7.90 -16.23
CA SER A 449 -0.50 7.13 -16.66
C SER A 449 0.83 7.89 -16.51
N SER A 450 0.81 9.07 -15.88
CA SER A 450 1.97 9.89 -15.54
C SER A 450 2.01 10.16 -14.03
N VAL A 451 3.00 10.91 -13.55
CA VAL A 451 3.06 11.39 -12.17
C VAL A 451 2.66 12.86 -12.13
N ILE A 452 1.73 13.20 -11.25
CA ILE A 452 1.23 14.57 -11.06
C ILE A 452 2.20 15.33 -10.15
N LYS A 453 2.61 16.51 -10.59
CA LYS A 453 3.46 17.43 -9.82
C LYS A 453 2.67 18.41 -8.98
N SER A 454 1.57 18.89 -9.55
CA SER A 454 0.61 19.78 -8.91
C SER A 454 -0.75 19.63 -9.57
N ILE A 455 -1.80 19.83 -8.80
CA ILE A 455 -3.17 19.90 -9.30
C ILE A 455 -3.94 20.93 -8.48
N ASP A 456 -4.72 21.75 -9.16
CA ASP A 456 -5.61 22.75 -8.58
C ASP A 456 -7.04 22.51 -9.06
N TYR A 457 -7.94 22.33 -8.12
CA TYR A 457 -9.37 22.15 -8.34
C TYR A 457 -10.09 23.49 -8.08
N GLY A 458 -9.91 24.44 -9.01
CA GLY A 458 -10.59 25.73 -8.95
C GLY A 458 -12.11 25.61 -9.21
N PRO A 459 -12.87 26.70 -8.93
CA PRO A 459 -14.32 26.70 -9.13
C PRO A 459 -14.73 26.58 -10.60
N ASP A 460 -13.95 27.14 -11.51
CA ASP A 460 -14.26 27.23 -12.94
C ASP A 460 -13.26 26.47 -13.82
N THR A 461 -12.12 26.07 -13.25
CA THR A 461 -11.07 25.36 -13.96
C THR A 461 -10.43 24.28 -13.08
N ILE A 462 -10.00 23.17 -13.71
CA ILE A 462 -9.08 22.23 -13.09
C ILE A 462 -7.78 22.30 -13.88
N THR A 463 -6.68 22.64 -13.20
CA THR A 463 -5.36 22.71 -13.84
C THR A 463 -4.37 21.80 -13.14
N TYR A 464 -3.66 20.97 -13.90
CA TYR A 464 -2.61 20.14 -13.35
C TYR A 464 -1.35 20.10 -14.23
N THR A 465 -0.23 19.87 -13.56
CA THR A 465 1.07 19.65 -14.20
C THR A 465 1.60 18.24 -13.89
N LYS A 466 2.29 17.64 -14.84
CA LYS A 466 2.78 16.26 -14.76
C LYS A 466 4.14 16.07 -15.40
N CYS A 467 4.74 14.90 -15.19
CA CYS A 467 6.09 14.59 -15.66
C CYS A 467 6.17 14.30 -17.15
N SER A 468 5.13 13.72 -17.74
CA SER A 468 5.07 13.36 -19.15
C SER A 468 4.16 14.31 -19.94
N GLY A 469 4.59 14.71 -21.14
CA GLY A 469 3.72 15.44 -22.06
C GLY A 469 2.59 14.59 -22.65
N ARG A 470 2.76 13.27 -22.71
CA ARG A 470 1.73 12.33 -23.20
C ARG A 470 1.32 11.38 -22.09
N SER A 471 0.03 11.28 -21.84
CA SER A 471 -0.57 10.39 -20.84
C SER A 471 -2.07 10.26 -21.05
N THR A 472 -2.67 9.35 -20.31
CA THR A 472 -4.12 9.19 -20.21
C THR A 472 -4.54 9.48 -18.79
N GLU A 473 -5.59 10.26 -18.62
CA GLU A 473 -6.15 10.63 -17.33
C GLU A 473 -7.63 10.29 -17.28
N ARG A 474 -8.09 9.92 -16.08
CA ARG A 474 -9.50 9.71 -15.75
C ARG A 474 -9.86 10.57 -14.56
N LEU A 475 -10.87 11.43 -14.73
CA LEU A 475 -11.40 12.27 -13.66
C LEU A 475 -12.87 11.91 -13.41
N LYS A 476 -13.28 12.02 -12.15
CA LYS A 476 -14.68 12.17 -11.76
C LYS A 476 -14.93 13.65 -11.56
N LEU A 477 -15.93 14.20 -12.23
CA LEU A 477 -16.34 15.58 -12.05
C LEU A 477 -17.61 15.64 -11.18
N GLY A 478 -17.68 16.70 -10.35
CA GLY A 478 -18.82 16.92 -9.45
C GLY A 478 -20.00 17.55 -10.15
N GLU A 479 -20.26 18.82 -9.85
CA GLU A 479 -21.50 19.49 -10.25
C GLU A 479 -21.41 20.28 -11.56
N TRP A 480 -20.29 20.23 -12.29
CA TRP A 480 -20.16 20.98 -13.54
C TRP A 480 -19.65 20.11 -14.71
N GLU A 481 -20.03 20.53 -15.90
CA GLU A 481 -19.67 19.83 -17.15
C GLU A 481 -18.45 20.48 -17.80
N PRO A 482 -17.50 19.68 -18.33
CA PRO A 482 -16.36 20.22 -19.05
C PRO A 482 -16.77 20.61 -20.47
N VAL A 483 -16.36 21.79 -20.92
CA VAL A 483 -16.61 22.25 -22.30
C VAL A 483 -15.37 22.19 -23.17
N ALA A 484 -14.18 22.27 -22.59
CA ALA A 484 -12.92 22.19 -23.32
C ALA A 484 -11.77 21.70 -22.44
N VAL A 485 -10.78 21.08 -23.08
CA VAL A 485 -9.50 20.70 -22.46
C VAL A 485 -8.37 21.33 -23.28
N ILE A 486 -7.55 22.14 -22.60
CA ILE A 486 -6.31 22.68 -23.15
C ILE A 486 -5.18 21.71 -22.80
N GLY A 487 -4.43 21.25 -23.81
CA GLY A 487 -3.31 20.32 -23.62
C GLY A 487 -3.66 18.85 -23.82
N GLY A 488 -4.83 18.55 -24.36
CA GLY A 488 -5.26 17.18 -24.68
C GLY A 488 -6.58 17.10 -25.45
N GLU A 489 -6.98 15.88 -25.74
CA GLU A 489 -8.30 15.52 -26.25
C GLU A 489 -9.13 14.94 -25.11
N MET A 490 -10.45 15.19 -25.10
CA MET A 490 -11.35 14.71 -24.07
C MET A 490 -12.48 13.84 -24.61
N GLU A 491 -12.93 12.91 -23.78
CA GLU A 491 -14.17 12.16 -23.93
C GLU A 491 -14.96 12.32 -22.62
N TRP A 492 -16.19 12.85 -22.70
CA TRP A 492 -17.04 13.13 -21.56
C TRP A 492 -18.28 12.25 -21.55
N ASP A 493 -18.48 11.54 -20.46
CA ASP A 493 -19.72 10.82 -20.18
C ASP A 493 -20.53 11.55 -19.08
N ALA A 494 -21.53 12.31 -19.51
CA ALA A 494 -22.40 13.08 -18.62
C ALA A 494 -23.22 12.21 -17.66
N LYS A 495 -23.48 10.94 -18.01
CA LYS A 495 -24.27 10.04 -17.16
C LYS A 495 -23.46 9.58 -15.95
N THR A 496 -22.21 9.24 -16.15
CA THR A 496 -21.32 8.76 -15.10
C THR A 496 -20.48 9.88 -14.49
N LYS A 497 -20.52 11.09 -15.09
CA LYS A 497 -19.68 12.24 -14.74
C LYS A 497 -18.18 11.91 -14.82
N VAL A 498 -17.79 11.09 -15.77
CA VAL A 498 -16.41 10.67 -16.01
C VAL A 498 -15.85 11.38 -17.22
N LEU A 499 -14.68 11.99 -17.02
CA LEU A 499 -13.90 12.63 -18.06
C LEU A 499 -12.61 11.83 -18.31
N GLU A 500 -12.48 11.29 -19.52
CA GLU A 500 -11.25 10.67 -20.02
C GLU A 500 -10.47 11.70 -20.83
N ILE A 501 -9.17 11.84 -20.59
CA ILE A 501 -8.29 12.76 -21.30
C ILE A 501 -7.13 12.00 -21.91
N ARG A 502 -6.84 12.27 -23.19
CA ARG A 502 -5.59 11.90 -23.86
C ARG A 502 -4.72 13.14 -23.95
N ALA A 503 -3.91 13.33 -22.93
CA ALA A 503 -3.08 14.53 -22.85
C ALA A 503 -1.91 14.50 -23.84
N THR A 504 -1.61 15.65 -24.39
CA THR A 504 -0.48 15.91 -25.31
C THR A 504 0.50 16.92 -24.77
N SER A 505 0.20 17.51 -23.61
CA SER A 505 1.02 18.52 -22.92
C SER A 505 1.33 18.08 -21.49
N ALA A 506 2.43 18.58 -20.93
CA ALA A 506 2.77 18.42 -19.52
C ALA A 506 1.88 19.26 -18.58
N THR A 507 1.19 20.27 -19.11
CA THR A 507 0.17 21.04 -18.41
C THR A 507 -1.16 20.83 -19.12
N VAL A 508 -2.18 20.54 -18.35
CA VAL A 508 -3.55 20.35 -18.82
C VAL A 508 -4.47 21.25 -18.02
N THR A 509 -5.38 21.93 -18.72
CA THR A 509 -6.44 22.75 -18.09
C THR A 509 -7.79 22.31 -18.65
N ILE A 510 -8.73 22.03 -17.76
CA ILE A 510 -10.12 21.68 -18.07
C ILE A 510 -10.96 22.91 -17.76
N LEU A 511 -11.80 23.33 -18.69
CA LEU A 511 -12.64 24.54 -18.59
C LEU A 511 -14.10 24.16 -18.39
N ARG A 512 -14.79 24.91 -17.54
CA ARG A 512 -16.23 24.90 -17.37
C ARG A 512 -16.93 25.83 -18.37
N GLU A 513 -18.22 25.66 -18.57
CA GLU A 513 -19.04 26.35 -19.60
C GLU A 513 -18.96 27.89 -19.54
N ASP A 514 -18.88 28.50 -18.37
CA ASP A 514 -18.91 29.96 -18.23
C ASP A 514 -17.61 30.66 -18.64
N ASP A 515 -16.47 29.98 -18.69
CA ASP A 515 -15.16 30.55 -19.03
C ASP A 515 -14.72 30.36 -20.49
N ALA A 516 -15.37 29.47 -21.23
CA ALA A 516 -15.00 29.18 -22.62
C ALA A 516 -15.12 30.39 -23.55
N SER A 517 -16.04 31.32 -23.27
CA SER A 517 -16.21 32.59 -24.02
C SER A 517 -15.06 33.58 -23.82
N THR A 518 -14.40 33.56 -22.67
CA THR A 518 -13.31 34.46 -22.30
C THR A 518 -11.94 33.97 -22.73
N ALA A 519 -11.72 32.65 -22.77
CA ALA A 519 -10.44 32.05 -23.16
C ALA A 519 -10.21 32.08 -24.68
N LEU A 520 -11.25 31.92 -25.48
CA LEU A 520 -11.19 32.00 -26.96
C LEU A 520 -10.91 33.44 -27.47
N THR A 521 -11.24 34.47 -26.70
CA THR A 521 -10.97 35.85 -27.05
C THR A 521 -9.54 36.32 -26.72
N ARG A 522 -8.76 35.59 -25.92
CA ARG A 522 -7.36 35.90 -25.57
C ARG A 522 -6.30 35.21 -26.45
N SER A 523 -6.71 34.34 -27.37
CA SER A 523 -5.78 33.63 -28.28
C SER A 523 -5.75 34.18 -29.71
N HIS A 524 -6.28 35.42 -29.93
CA HIS A 524 -6.19 36.16 -31.19
C HIS A 524 -5.33 37.39 -31.09
#